data_97e25fc0348b7bbeda59f600064728d1
#
_entry.id   97e25fc0348b7bbeda59f600064728d1
#
_cell.length_a   1.000
_cell.length_b   1.000
_cell.length_c   1.000
_cell.angle_alpha   90.00
_cell.angle_beta   90.00
_cell.angle_gamma   90.00
#
_symmetry.space_group_name_H-M   'P 1'
#
loop_
_entity.id
_entity.type
_entity.pdbx_description
1 polymer ?
#
loop_
_entity_poly.entity_id
_entity_poly.type
_entity_poly.pdbx_seq_one_letter_code
_entity_poly.pdbx_strand_id
1 'polypeptide(L)'
;MIYTDNHLKEKILQMMDASESEVVEFKEARSNYSFNDIGKYFSALSNEANLRGLQEAWLVFGISDDKQIVGTEYRKQGGLQSLKKEIVGSTNERLTFLEIYELTMEKCRIIAFQIPPAIRGIPTTWQGAAYAREHESICPLPMNKVDLIRSQIGMDWSKEIVEEATIDDLDSEAISRARELFSKRQNDRKKHKKFCKNYQI
;
A
#
# COMPACT_ATOMS: atom_id res chain seq x y z
N MET A 1 -1.11 -9.31 4.41
CA MET A 1 -1.67 -10.48 5.15
C MET A 1 -2.14 -11.48 4.10
N ILE A 2 -1.87 -12.78 4.26
CA ILE A 2 -2.38 -13.83 3.35
C ILE A 2 -3.67 -14.37 3.97
N TYR A 3 -4.73 -14.42 3.19
CA TYR A 3 -6.04 -14.90 3.63
C TYR A 3 -6.19 -16.39 3.35
N THR A 4 -6.83 -17.11 4.25
CA THR A 4 -7.36 -18.46 3.97
C THR A 4 -8.65 -18.34 3.17
N ASP A 5 -9.02 -19.39 2.43
CA ASP A 5 -10.23 -19.39 1.57
C ASP A 5 -11.49 -19.01 2.34
N ASN A 6 -11.66 -19.50 3.57
CA ASN A 6 -12.84 -19.20 4.37
C ASN A 6 -12.88 -17.73 4.80
N HIS A 7 -11.79 -17.19 5.31
CA HIS A 7 -11.70 -15.77 5.70
C HIS A 7 -11.89 -14.85 4.49
N LEU A 8 -11.38 -15.24 3.32
CA LEU A 8 -11.55 -14.45 2.11
C LEU A 8 -13.00 -14.44 1.63
N LYS A 9 -13.71 -15.58 1.70
CA LYS A 9 -15.14 -15.66 1.39
C LYS A 9 -15.96 -14.76 2.30
N GLU A 10 -15.73 -14.82 3.61
CA GLU A 10 -16.39 -13.95 4.58
C GLU A 10 -16.10 -12.47 4.28
N LYS A 11 -14.85 -12.13 3.98
CA LYS A 11 -14.48 -10.77 3.62
C LYS A 11 -15.17 -10.29 2.34
N ILE A 12 -15.25 -11.11 1.31
CA ILE A 12 -15.97 -10.76 0.07
C ILE A 12 -17.45 -10.52 0.36
N LEU A 13 -18.10 -11.37 1.15
CA LEU A 13 -19.49 -11.18 1.54
C LEU A 13 -19.67 -9.87 2.32
N GLN A 14 -18.78 -9.55 3.25
CA GLN A 14 -18.81 -8.28 3.97
C GLN A 14 -18.65 -7.07 3.03
N MET A 15 -17.76 -7.18 2.03
CA MET A 15 -17.59 -6.13 1.02
C MET A 15 -18.82 -5.98 0.13
N MET A 16 -19.55 -7.08 -0.16
CA MET A 16 -20.82 -7.04 -0.92
C MET A 16 -21.95 -6.39 -0.13
N ASP A 17 -22.00 -6.63 1.18
CA ASP A 17 -23.03 -6.06 2.07
C ASP A 17 -22.75 -4.58 2.42
N ALA A 18 -21.49 -4.17 2.34
CA ALA A 18 -21.12 -2.78 2.61
C ALA A 18 -21.69 -1.84 1.54
N SER A 19 -22.02 -0.60 1.95
CA SER A 19 -22.28 0.48 1.00
C SER A 19 -21.07 0.70 0.09
N GLU A 20 -21.27 1.31 -1.07
CA GLU A 20 -20.21 1.61 -2.04
C GLU A 20 -18.93 2.11 -1.38
N SER A 21 -17.83 1.46 -1.73
CA SER A 21 -16.51 1.77 -1.20
C SER A 21 -15.57 2.09 -2.36
N GLU A 22 -14.90 3.24 -2.30
CA GLU A 22 -13.90 3.62 -3.30
C GLU A 22 -12.63 2.73 -3.29
N VAL A 23 -12.54 1.79 -2.35
CA VAL A 23 -11.43 0.85 -2.23
C VAL A 23 -11.80 -0.59 -2.58
N VAL A 24 -13.03 -0.81 -3.02
CA VAL A 24 -13.52 -2.11 -3.51
C VAL A 24 -14.24 -1.91 -4.82
N GLU A 25 -13.92 -2.75 -5.80
CA GLU A 25 -14.56 -2.78 -7.09
C GLU A 25 -14.97 -4.19 -7.46
N PHE A 26 -16.20 -4.36 -7.92
CA PHE A 26 -16.71 -5.62 -8.46
C PHE A 26 -16.85 -5.53 -9.97
N LYS A 27 -16.49 -6.58 -10.67
CA LYS A 27 -16.67 -6.71 -12.13
C LYS A 27 -17.09 -8.12 -12.49
N GLU A 28 -18.02 -8.24 -13.41
CA GLU A 28 -18.39 -9.55 -13.94
C GLU A 28 -17.20 -10.24 -14.62
N ALA A 29 -16.49 -9.54 -15.52
CA ALA A 29 -15.32 -10.02 -16.24
C ALA A 29 -15.53 -11.47 -16.77
N ARG A 30 -16.68 -11.72 -17.41
CA ARG A 30 -17.17 -13.08 -17.76
C ARG A 30 -16.14 -13.92 -18.51
N SER A 31 -15.51 -13.37 -19.56
CA SER A 31 -14.50 -14.10 -20.37
C SER A 31 -13.21 -13.32 -20.52
N ASN A 32 -13.31 -12.07 -20.93
CA ASN A 32 -12.18 -11.18 -21.17
C ASN A 32 -12.35 -9.89 -20.39
N TYR A 33 -11.24 -9.34 -19.94
CA TYR A 33 -11.20 -8.02 -19.33
C TYR A 33 -9.92 -7.31 -19.78
N SER A 34 -10.02 -6.01 -20.05
CA SER A 34 -8.90 -5.23 -20.56
C SER A 34 -7.79 -5.15 -19.52
N PHE A 35 -6.58 -5.53 -19.91
CA PHE A 35 -5.39 -5.38 -19.05
C PHE A 35 -5.13 -3.91 -18.70
N ASN A 36 -5.40 -3.00 -19.64
CA ASN A 36 -5.28 -1.57 -19.38
C ASN A 36 -6.27 -1.09 -18.32
N ASP A 37 -7.49 -1.63 -18.29
CA ASP A 37 -8.47 -1.26 -17.28
C ASP A 37 -8.13 -1.86 -15.92
N ILE A 38 -7.59 -3.08 -15.86
CA ILE A 38 -7.01 -3.64 -14.62
C ILE A 38 -5.96 -2.70 -14.06
N GLY A 39 -5.06 -2.18 -14.91
CA GLY A 39 -4.01 -1.26 -14.48
C GLY A 39 -4.54 0.09 -13.98
N LYS A 40 -5.56 0.64 -14.64
CA LYS A 40 -6.23 1.86 -14.16
C LYS A 40 -6.91 1.64 -12.80
N TYR A 41 -7.64 0.53 -12.63
CA TYR A 41 -8.21 0.15 -11.33
C TYR A 41 -7.14 -0.07 -10.27
N PHE A 42 -6.02 -0.73 -10.64
CA PHE A 42 -4.89 -0.89 -9.73
C PHE A 42 -4.39 0.47 -9.21
N SER A 43 -4.13 1.43 -10.11
CA SER A 43 -3.71 2.78 -9.73
C SER A 43 -4.76 3.49 -8.85
N ALA A 44 -6.02 3.48 -9.28
CA ALA A 44 -7.10 4.17 -8.58
C ALA A 44 -7.32 3.61 -7.16
N LEU A 45 -7.47 2.29 -7.05
CA LEU A 45 -7.72 1.61 -5.77
C LEU A 45 -6.51 1.73 -4.82
N SER A 46 -5.29 1.68 -5.36
CA SER A 46 -4.06 1.88 -4.60
C SER A 46 -3.99 3.30 -3.99
N ASN A 47 -4.33 4.32 -4.78
CA ASN A 47 -4.35 5.72 -4.33
C ASN A 47 -5.45 5.95 -3.28
N GLU A 48 -6.65 5.43 -3.49
CA GLU A 48 -7.75 5.56 -2.53
C GLU A 48 -7.47 4.83 -1.21
N ALA A 49 -6.82 3.65 -1.26
CA ALA A 49 -6.41 2.95 -0.05
C ALA A 49 -5.41 3.78 0.77
N ASN A 50 -4.43 4.40 0.10
CA ASN A 50 -3.47 5.30 0.75
C ASN A 50 -4.16 6.50 1.40
N LEU A 51 -5.03 7.20 0.67
CA LEU A 51 -5.75 8.39 1.16
C LEU A 51 -6.62 8.09 2.38
N ARG A 52 -7.13 6.87 2.49
CA ARG A 52 -7.97 6.39 3.61
C ARG A 52 -7.17 5.72 4.72
N GLY A 53 -5.85 5.60 4.59
CA GLY A 53 -5.00 4.92 5.57
C GLY A 53 -5.25 3.42 5.68
N LEU A 54 -5.81 2.80 4.62
CA LEU A 54 -6.08 1.37 4.57
C LEU A 54 -4.85 0.59 4.11
N GLN A 55 -4.75 -0.66 4.52
CA GLN A 55 -3.61 -1.52 4.20
C GLN A 55 -3.78 -2.26 2.86
N GLU A 56 -4.97 -2.24 2.29
CA GLU A 56 -5.31 -2.94 1.06
C GLU A 56 -6.59 -2.40 0.43
N ALA A 57 -6.70 -2.58 -0.88
CA ALA A 57 -7.92 -2.41 -1.66
C ALA A 57 -8.17 -3.65 -2.51
N TRP A 58 -9.35 -3.77 -3.10
CA TRP A 58 -9.80 -4.99 -3.76
C TRP A 58 -10.45 -4.72 -5.11
N LEU A 59 -10.01 -5.46 -6.12
CA LEU A 59 -10.71 -5.63 -7.39
C LEU A 59 -11.18 -7.09 -7.45
N VAL A 60 -12.47 -7.33 -7.61
CA VAL A 60 -13.04 -8.67 -7.55
C VAL A 60 -13.78 -8.98 -8.85
N PHE A 61 -13.39 -10.06 -9.52
CA PHE A 61 -14.05 -10.56 -10.73
C PHE A 61 -15.00 -11.69 -10.43
N GLY A 62 -16.09 -11.74 -11.17
CA GLY A 62 -17.14 -12.74 -11.06
C GLY A 62 -18.34 -12.29 -10.22
N ILE A 63 -18.40 -11.01 -9.87
CA ILE A 63 -19.52 -10.38 -9.16
C ILE A 63 -20.03 -9.22 -10.03
N SER A 64 -21.35 -9.15 -10.23
CA SER A 64 -21.99 -8.06 -10.98
C SER A 64 -22.08 -6.77 -10.16
N ASP A 65 -22.40 -5.65 -10.84
CA ASP A 65 -22.64 -4.37 -10.19
C ASP A 65 -23.82 -4.45 -9.19
N ASP A 66 -24.83 -5.30 -9.46
CA ASP A 66 -25.92 -5.62 -8.53
C ASP A 66 -25.50 -6.58 -7.39
N LYS A 67 -24.21 -6.80 -7.22
CA LYS A 67 -23.64 -7.67 -6.18
C LYS A 67 -24.11 -9.13 -6.24
N GLN A 68 -24.43 -9.65 -7.45
CA GLN A 68 -24.75 -11.04 -7.67
C GLN A 68 -23.50 -11.84 -8.06
N ILE A 69 -23.35 -13.03 -7.51
CA ILE A 69 -22.27 -13.95 -7.85
C ILE A 69 -22.57 -14.60 -9.19
N VAL A 70 -21.88 -14.17 -10.24
CA VAL A 70 -22.10 -14.64 -11.63
C VAL A 70 -20.93 -15.51 -12.15
N GLY A 71 -19.80 -15.44 -11.49
CA GLY A 71 -18.58 -16.17 -11.87
C GLY A 71 -17.81 -15.54 -13.03
N THR A 72 -16.52 -15.93 -13.16
CA THR A 72 -15.63 -15.45 -14.22
C THR A 72 -14.82 -16.57 -14.85
N GLU A 73 -14.63 -16.49 -16.17
CA GLU A 73 -13.72 -17.34 -16.95
C GLU A 73 -12.40 -16.62 -17.28
N TYR A 74 -12.19 -15.40 -16.73
CA TYR A 74 -11.00 -14.63 -17.00
C TYR A 74 -9.73 -15.43 -16.68
N ARG A 75 -8.86 -15.60 -17.70
CA ARG A 75 -7.61 -16.39 -17.62
C ARG A 75 -7.77 -17.79 -17.01
N LYS A 76 -8.88 -18.45 -17.24
CA LYS A 76 -9.15 -19.81 -16.70
C LYS A 76 -8.14 -20.85 -17.16
N GLN A 77 -7.60 -20.68 -18.36
CA GLN A 77 -6.59 -21.61 -18.92
C GLN A 77 -5.17 -21.39 -18.38
N GLY A 78 -5.01 -20.49 -17.40
CA GLY A 78 -3.73 -20.19 -16.77
C GLY A 78 -3.24 -18.76 -16.99
N GLY A 79 -2.09 -18.43 -16.40
CA GLY A 79 -1.49 -17.12 -16.54
C GLY A 79 -2.07 -16.06 -15.57
N LEU A 80 -2.86 -16.46 -14.56
CA LEU A 80 -3.40 -15.50 -13.59
C LEU A 80 -2.27 -14.88 -12.75
N GLN A 81 -1.32 -15.68 -12.29
CA GLN A 81 -0.20 -15.17 -11.50
C GLN A 81 0.82 -14.37 -12.33
N SER A 82 0.84 -14.52 -13.66
CA SER A 82 1.70 -13.69 -14.51
C SER A 82 1.30 -12.21 -14.48
N LEU A 83 0.05 -11.89 -14.14
CA LEU A 83 -0.42 -10.50 -13.95
C LEU A 83 0.42 -9.72 -12.95
N LYS A 84 0.95 -10.37 -11.90
CA LYS A 84 1.86 -9.70 -10.94
C LYS A 84 3.09 -9.13 -11.64
N LYS A 85 3.66 -9.86 -12.61
CA LYS A 85 4.83 -9.43 -13.39
C LYS A 85 4.46 -8.40 -14.46
N GLU A 86 3.29 -8.57 -15.07
CA GLU A 86 2.80 -7.67 -16.12
C GLU A 86 2.50 -6.27 -15.55
N ILE A 87 1.85 -6.19 -14.37
CA ILE A 87 1.53 -4.93 -13.69
C ILE A 87 2.80 -4.16 -13.30
N VAL A 88 3.81 -4.84 -12.75
CA VAL A 88 5.10 -4.23 -12.35
C VAL A 88 5.75 -3.40 -13.46
N GLY A 89 5.62 -3.84 -14.71
CA GLY A 89 6.24 -3.17 -15.85
C GLY A 89 5.60 -1.83 -16.22
N SER A 90 4.39 -1.57 -15.73
CA SER A 90 3.59 -0.39 -16.12
C SER A 90 3.20 0.50 -14.95
N THR A 91 3.56 0.11 -13.71
CA THR A 91 3.40 0.93 -12.50
C THR A 91 4.72 1.61 -12.15
N ASN A 92 4.63 2.79 -11.51
CA ASN A 92 5.80 3.38 -10.86
C ASN A 92 6.16 2.57 -9.60
N GLU A 93 7.38 2.77 -9.09
CA GLU A 93 7.89 2.08 -7.89
C GLU A 93 7.78 0.55 -7.95
N ARG A 94 7.54 -0.02 -9.15
CA ARG A 94 7.40 -1.45 -9.38
C ARG A 94 6.35 -2.12 -8.49
N LEU A 95 5.28 -1.40 -8.17
CA LEU A 95 4.17 -1.94 -7.38
C LEU A 95 3.43 -3.05 -8.13
N THR A 96 2.97 -4.04 -7.39
CA THR A 96 2.19 -5.16 -7.91
C THR A 96 1.13 -5.61 -6.89
N PHE A 97 0.26 -6.53 -7.28
CA PHE A 97 -0.70 -7.13 -6.36
C PHE A 97 -0.01 -7.78 -5.16
N LEU A 98 -0.52 -7.55 -3.96
CA LEU A 98 -0.09 -8.27 -2.76
C LEU A 98 -0.34 -9.77 -2.96
N GLU A 99 -1.57 -10.12 -3.39
CA GLU A 99 -1.93 -11.47 -3.77
C GLU A 99 -3.04 -11.46 -4.83
N ILE A 100 -3.16 -12.56 -5.58
CA ILE A 100 -4.25 -12.83 -6.50
C ILE A 100 -4.84 -14.17 -6.08
N TYR A 101 -6.06 -14.11 -5.57
CA TYR A 101 -6.78 -15.29 -5.09
C TYR A 101 -7.76 -15.79 -6.14
N GLU A 102 -7.86 -17.09 -6.23
CA GLU A 102 -8.86 -17.80 -7.01
C GLU A 102 -9.65 -18.70 -6.07
N LEU A 103 -10.96 -18.49 -5.99
CA LEU A 103 -11.83 -19.22 -5.07
C LEU A 103 -13.17 -19.56 -5.73
N THR A 104 -13.91 -20.47 -5.09
CA THR A 104 -15.25 -20.85 -5.54
C THR A 104 -16.28 -20.40 -4.50
N MET A 105 -17.26 -19.62 -4.93
CA MET A 105 -18.42 -19.20 -4.16
C MET A 105 -19.69 -19.58 -4.95
N GLU A 106 -20.67 -20.21 -4.31
CA GLU A 106 -21.94 -20.64 -4.94
C GLU A 106 -21.73 -21.43 -6.25
N LYS A 107 -20.71 -22.27 -6.30
CA LYS A 107 -20.26 -23.03 -7.50
C LYS A 107 -19.70 -22.16 -8.64
N CYS A 108 -19.56 -20.85 -8.43
CA CYS A 108 -18.99 -19.89 -9.38
C CYS A 108 -17.54 -19.58 -9.03
N ARG A 109 -16.70 -19.45 -10.04
CA ARG A 109 -15.30 -19.04 -9.89
C ARG A 109 -15.21 -17.54 -9.67
N ILE A 110 -14.52 -17.12 -8.64
CA ILE A 110 -14.24 -15.71 -8.29
C ILE A 110 -12.73 -15.49 -8.30
N ILE A 111 -12.31 -14.32 -8.76
CA ILE A 111 -10.90 -13.88 -8.64
C ILE A 111 -10.89 -12.61 -7.81
N ALA A 112 -10.07 -12.58 -6.76
CA ALA A 112 -9.89 -11.41 -5.92
C ALA A 112 -8.44 -10.91 -5.99
N PHE A 113 -8.26 -9.69 -6.47
CA PHE A 113 -6.97 -9.02 -6.56
C PHE A 113 -6.79 -8.13 -5.32
N GLN A 114 -5.83 -8.48 -4.49
CA GLN A 114 -5.43 -7.71 -3.32
C GLN A 114 -4.41 -6.65 -3.75
N ILE A 115 -4.78 -5.38 -3.64
CA ILE A 115 -4.02 -4.23 -4.13
C ILE A 115 -3.40 -3.51 -2.93
N PRO A 116 -2.07 -3.22 -2.94
CA PRO A 116 -1.43 -2.43 -1.90
C PRO A 116 -1.87 -0.97 -1.96
N PRO A 117 -1.85 -0.24 -0.84
CA PRO A 117 -1.95 1.21 -0.88
C PRO A 117 -0.76 1.82 -1.61
N ALA A 118 -0.94 2.99 -2.19
CA ALA A 118 0.15 3.78 -2.73
C ALA A 118 1.19 4.07 -1.64
N ILE A 119 2.45 4.15 -2.03
CA ILE A 119 3.54 4.49 -1.11
C ILE A 119 3.33 5.90 -0.58
N ARG A 120 3.59 6.11 0.69
CA ARG A 120 3.50 7.46 1.29
C ARG A 120 4.31 8.46 0.46
N GLY A 121 3.66 9.54 0.06
CA GLY A 121 4.27 10.60 -0.72
C GLY A 121 4.34 10.36 -2.23
N ILE A 122 4.01 9.16 -2.71
CA ILE A 122 4.14 8.80 -4.12
C ILE A 122 2.83 8.21 -4.63
N PRO A 123 2.02 8.97 -5.41
CA PRO A 123 0.84 8.40 -6.05
C PRO A 123 1.19 7.24 -6.96
N THR A 124 0.44 6.16 -6.88
CA THR A 124 0.56 5.03 -7.81
C THR A 124 0.09 5.45 -9.19
N THR A 125 0.91 5.20 -10.21
CA THR A 125 0.56 5.47 -11.61
C THR A 125 0.43 4.19 -12.42
N TRP A 126 -0.37 4.25 -13.46
CA TRP A 126 -0.45 3.26 -14.52
C TRP A 126 -0.03 3.92 -15.84
N GLN A 127 1.04 3.40 -16.46
CA GLN A 127 1.61 3.97 -17.70
C GLN A 127 1.87 5.48 -17.61
N GLY A 128 2.32 5.95 -16.44
CA GLY A 128 2.65 7.35 -16.18
C GLY A 128 1.48 8.24 -15.76
N ALA A 129 0.23 7.77 -15.82
CA ALA A 129 -0.95 8.51 -15.35
C ALA A 129 -1.44 7.98 -14.00
N ALA A 130 -1.75 8.86 -13.06
CA ALA A 130 -2.36 8.51 -11.78
C ALA A 130 -3.89 8.57 -11.88
N TYR A 131 -4.56 7.58 -11.30
CA TYR A 131 -6.01 7.47 -11.32
C TYR A 131 -6.60 7.49 -9.91
N ALA A 132 -7.85 7.91 -9.83
CA ALA A 132 -8.72 7.87 -8.65
C ALA A 132 -10.06 7.26 -9.02
N ARG A 133 -10.87 6.98 -8.01
CA ARG A 133 -12.28 6.67 -8.17
C ARG A 133 -13.14 7.85 -7.71
N GLU A 134 -14.14 8.15 -8.53
CA GLU A 134 -15.26 9.02 -8.15
C GLU A 134 -16.55 8.21 -8.34
N HIS A 135 -17.14 7.80 -7.22
CA HIS A 135 -18.27 6.88 -7.22
C HIS A 135 -17.92 5.58 -7.98
N GLU A 136 -18.61 5.29 -9.07
CA GLU A 136 -18.41 4.07 -9.89
C GLU A 136 -17.39 4.25 -11.03
N SER A 137 -16.90 5.48 -11.24
CA SER A 137 -16.05 5.80 -12.39
C SER A 137 -14.58 5.95 -12.03
N ILE A 138 -13.70 5.54 -12.96
CA ILE A 138 -12.28 5.87 -12.90
C ILE A 138 -12.07 7.25 -13.51
N CYS A 139 -11.36 8.12 -12.82
CA CYS A 139 -10.96 9.44 -13.31
C CYS A 139 -9.46 9.67 -13.10
N PRO A 140 -8.84 10.65 -13.77
CA PRO A 140 -7.51 11.11 -13.41
C PRO A 140 -7.48 11.54 -11.95
N LEU A 141 -6.39 11.22 -11.23
CA LEU A 141 -6.23 11.60 -9.83
C LEU A 141 -6.26 13.12 -9.68
N PRO A 142 -7.24 13.72 -8.97
CA PRO A 142 -7.33 15.16 -8.80
C PRO A 142 -6.11 15.73 -8.06
N MET A 143 -5.71 16.98 -8.39
CA MET A 143 -4.50 17.60 -7.83
C MET A 143 -4.53 17.70 -6.30
N ASN A 144 -5.68 18.00 -5.70
CA ASN A 144 -5.83 18.00 -4.25
C ASN A 144 -5.52 16.63 -3.61
N LYS A 145 -5.94 15.51 -4.24
CA LYS A 145 -5.61 14.16 -3.81
C LYS A 145 -4.12 13.85 -4.02
N VAL A 146 -3.52 14.35 -5.10
CA VAL A 146 -2.06 14.25 -5.34
C VAL A 146 -1.31 14.96 -4.20
N ASP A 147 -1.71 16.18 -3.86
CA ASP A 147 -1.06 16.96 -2.79
C ASP A 147 -1.23 16.30 -1.42
N LEU A 148 -2.40 15.70 -1.14
CA LEU A 148 -2.62 14.92 0.08
C LEU A 148 -1.68 13.73 0.18
N ILE A 149 -1.49 12.97 -0.90
CA ILE A 149 -0.54 11.84 -0.91
C ILE A 149 0.88 12.35 -0.74
N ARG A 150 1.28 13.41 -1.46
CA ARG A 150 2.64 13.97 -1.40
C ARG A 150 2.99 14.52 -0.03
N SER A 151 2.04 15.16 0.65
CA SER A 151 2.24 15.72 1.99
C SER A 151 2.47 14.66 3.07
N GLN A 152 2.18 13.39 2.79
CA GLN A 152 2.44 12.27 3.71
C GLN A 152 3.94 11.92 3.86
N ILE A 153 4.79 12.41 2.97
CA ILE A 153 6.23 12.46 3.25
C ILE A 153 6.39 13.55 4.30
N GLY A 154 6.22 13.14 5.55
CA GLY A 154 6.14 14.03 6.66
C GLY A 154 7.30 15.01 6.68
N MET A 155 7.02 16.28 7.00
CA MET A 155 7.97 17.06 7.74
C MET A 155 8.54 16.10 8.80
N ASP A 156 9.85 15.88 8.74
CA ASP A 156 10.54 15.17 9.79
C ASP A 156 10.37 16.06 11.04
N TRP A 157 9.26 15.80 11.77
CA TRP A 157 8.90 16.57 12.96
C TRP A 157 10.08 16.66 13.94
N SER A 158 11.02 15.70 13.87
CA SER A 158 12.24 15.72 14.67
C SER A 158 13.23 16.81 14.25
N LYS A 159 13.03 17.44 13.09
CA LYS A 159 13.80 18.60 12.61
C LYS A 159 13.13 19.93 12.92
N GLU A 160 11.86 19.95 13.32
CA GLU A 160 11.19 21.16 13.73
C GLU A 160 11.73 21.62 15.08
N ILE A 161 12.17 22.87 15.13
CA ILE A 161 12.54 23.51 16.38
C ILE A 161 11.24 23.96 17.04
N VAL A 162 10.92 23.37 18.17
CA VAL A 162 9.83 23.83 19.02
C VAL A 162 10.38 24.99 19.85
N GLU A 163 10.06 26.23 19.47
CA GLU A 163 10.62 27.44 20.09
C GLU A 163 10.31 27.52 21.59
N GLU A 164 9.21 26.94 22.04
CA GLU A 164 8.75 26.96 23.42
C GLU A 164 9.34 25.81 24.26
N ALA A 165 9.99 24.81 23.61
CA ALA A 165 10.56 23.67 24.32
C ALA A 165 11.83 24.06 25.08
N THR A 166 11.86 23.63 26.32
CA THR A 166 13.00 23.85 27.23
C THR A 166 13.61 22.53 27.67
N ILE A 167 14.75 22.57 28.33
CA ILE A 167 15.40 21.37 28.87
C ILE A 167 14.55 20.73 29.97
N ASP A 168 13.64 21.47 30.58
CA ASP A 168 12.77 21.00 31.65
C ASP A 168 11.61 20.16 31.14
N ASP A 169 11.34 20.20 29.83
CA ASP A 169 10.36 19.34 29.16
C ASP A 169 10.92 17.94 28.87
N LEU A 170 12.21 17.74 29.12
CA LEU A 170 12.88 16.46 28.88
C LEU A 170 13.00 15.67 30.19
N ASP A 171 12.86 14.34 30.07
CA ASP A 171 13.09 13.42 31.19
C ASP A 171 14.55 13.55 31.68
N SER A 172 14.71 14.03 32.92
CA SER A 172 16.03 14.29 33.53
C SER A 172 16.87 13.01 33.70
N GLU A 173 16.23 11.86 33.93
CA GLU A 173 16.90 10.57 34.04
C GLU A 173 17.40 10.10 32.66
N ALA A 174 16.59 10.25 31.62
CA ALA A 174 16.99 9.95 30.25
C ALA A 174 18.16 10.83 29.80
N ILE A 175 18.17 12.12 30.13
CA ILE A 175 19.29 13.02 29.83
C ILE A 175 20.56 12.57 30.55
N SER A 176 20.47 12.24 31.83
CA SER A 176 21.61 11.80 32.64
C SER A 176 22.20 10.51 32.06
N ARG A 177 21.35 9.55 31.70
CA ARG A 177 21.75 8.30 31.07
C ARG A 177 22.38 8.50 29.68
N ALA A 178 21.83 9.41 28.88
CA ALA A 178 22.39 9.75 27.57
C ALA A 178 23.79 10.36 27.70
N ARG A 179 24.00 11.27 28.65
CA ARG A 179 25.31 11.89 28.94
C ARG A 179 26.34 10.86 29.39
N GLU A 180 25.95 9.93 30.24
CA GLU A 180 26.84 8.84 30.70
C GLU A 180 27.26 7.95 29.53
N LEU A 181 26.31 7.49 28.70
CA LEU A 181 26.60 6.67 27.52
C LEU A 181 27.48 7.39 26.51
N PHE A 182 27.21 8.67 26.27
CA PHE A 182 28.04 9.50 25.39
C PHE A 182 29.48 9.62 25.90
N SER A 183 29.65 9.86 27.20
CA SER A 183 30.96 9.96 27.84
C SER A 183 31.75 8.64 27.75
N LYS A 184 31.10 7.51 28.00
CA LYS A 184 31.69 6.17 27.82
C LYS A 184 32.17 5.96 26.38
N ARG A 185 31.31 6.27 25.39
CA ARG A 185 31.65 6.13 23.96
C ARG A 185 32.79 7.04 23.51
N GLN A 186 32.89 8.25 24.06
CA GLN A 186 33.99 9.18 23.79
C GLN A 186 35.32 8.65 24.36
N ASN A 187 35.30 8.12 25.57
CA ASN A 187 36.48 7.55 26.22
C ASN A 187 36.98 6.32 25.48
N ASP A 188 36.10 5.46 24.99
CA ASP A 188 36.47 4.29 24.19
C ASP A 188 37.11 4.70 22.85
N ARG A 189 36.54 5.73 22.19
CA ARG A 189 37.14 6.30 20.96
C ARG A 189 38.54 6.89 21.20
N LYS A 190 38.75 7.57 22.33
CA LYS A 190 40.08 8.09 22.70
C LYS A 190 41.08 6.96 22.98
N LYS A 191 40.65 5.91 23.67
CA LYS A 191 41.47 4.72 23.93
C LYS A 191 41.86 4.02 22.61
N HIS A 192 40.94 3.85 21.71
CA HIS A 192 41.18 3.24 20.41
C HIS A 192 42.13 4.06 19.54
N LYS A 193 41.95 5.38 19.48
CA LYS A 193 42.90 6.29 18.79
C LYS A 193 44.29 6.27 19.40
N LYS A 194 44.44 6.14 20.72
CA LYS A 194 45.72 6.07 21.41
C LYS A 194 46.41 4.71 21.12
N PHE A 195 45.61 3.66 21.05
CA PHE A 195 46.11 2.31 20.68
C PHE A 195 46.63 2.28 19.23
N CYS A 196 45.85 2.79 18.27
CA CYS A 196 46.30 2.86 16.86
C CYS A 196 47.56 3.73 16.67
N LYS A 197 47.69 4.82 17.43
CA LYS A 197 48.92 5.65 17.37
C LYS A 197 50.17 4.96 17.93
N ASN A 198 50.01 4.11 18.96
CA ASN A 198 51.12 3.42 19.58
C ASN A 198 51.60 2.20 18.80
N TYR A 199 50.82 1.65 17.89
CA TYR A 199 51.14 0.46 17.11
C TYR A 199 51.33 0.72 15.62
N GLN A 200 51.34 2.02 15.17
CA GLN A 200 51.58 2.40 13.75
C GLN A 200 50.72 1.64 12.74
N ILE A 201 49.43 1.39 13.08
CA ILE A 201 48.45 0.82 12.18
C ILE A 201 47.49 1.92 11.73
#